data_7714265c599f9d664077b72f837b2cb3
#
_entry.id   7714265c599f9d664077b72f837b2cb3
#
_cell.length_a   1.000
_cell.length_b   1.000
_cell.length_c   1.000
_cell.angle_alpha   90.00
_cell.angle_beta   90.00
_cell.angle_gamma   90.00
#
_symmetry.space_group_name_H-M   'P 1'
#
loop_
_entity.id
_entity.type
_entity.pdbx_description
1 polymer ?
#
loop_
_entity_poly.entity_id
_entity_poly.type
_entity_poly.pdbx_seq_one_letter_code
_entity_poly.pdbx_strand_id
1 'polypeptide(L)'
;MNPELVLVVGDMFVPQRAPDIDPQFKAILIPNKLQHVLSLGNIGSRESYDWLRSLSNDFHGVKGDYDTGDMPEKKLVTIGEFQIGMIHGHQVLPLGDVESLSGIARELDCDIFISGNTHQIGVQVLDNKLFINPGSISGAFSNFVADPSPSFILMVLTGTEAIIYLYVLNDRTQKFEVSKVEYRKGEENYKIVNDNENENEENQEIQHEMQEVPQEEQNQQAEE
;
A
#
# COMPACT_ATOMS: atom_id res chain seq x y z
N MET A 1 2.18 15.29 16.27
CA MET A 1 3.09 14.29 15.67
C MET A 1 3.09 14.56 14.18
N ASN A 2 4.22 14.37 13.51
CA ASN A 2 4.25 14.48 12.05
C ASN A 2 3.48 13.31 11.45
N PRO A 3 2.74 13.50 10.36
CA PRO A 3 2.10 12.41 9.64
C PRO A 3 3.16 11.49 9.00
N GLU A 4 2.90 10.18 9.02
CA GLU A 4 3.74 9.18 8.35
C GLU A 4 3.02 8.71 7.08
N LEU A 5 3.61 8.96 5.91
CA LEU A 5 3.06 8.54 4.62
C LEU A 5 3.62 7.16 4.23
N VAL A 6 2.72 6.20 4.10
CA VAL A 6 3.03 4.79 3.88
C VAL A 6 2.43 4.32 2.57
N LEU A 7 3.27 3.84 1.66
CA LEU A 7 2.82 3.14 0.45
C LEU A 7 2.65 1.65 0.73
N VAL A 8 1.52 1.09 0.33
CA VAL A 8 1.26 -0.36 0.38
C VAL A 8 1.03 -0.89 -1.03
N VAL A 9 1.84 -1.87 -1.43
CA VAL A 9 1.76 -2.50 -2.75
C VAL A 9 1.77 -4.02 -2.65
N GLY A 10 1.07 -4.69 -3.57
CA GLY A 10 1.03 -6.14 -3.68
C GLY A 10 1.09 -6.61 -5.14
N ASP A 11 1.43 -7.88 -5.31
CA ASP A 11 1.20 -8.66 -6.52
C ASP A 11 1.62 -7.96 -7.83
N MET A 12 2.87 -7.50 -7.90
CA MET A 12 3.39 -6.74 -9.04
C MET A 12 3.59 -7.61 -10.28
N PHE A 13 4.23 -8.79 -10.13
CA PHE A 13 4.49 -9.75 -11.20
C PHE A 13 5.08 -9.15 -12.50
N VAL A 14 5.93 -8.15 -12.39
CA VAL A 14 6.60 -7.54 -13.54
C VAL A 14 7.96 -8.23 -13.79
N PRO A 15 8.23 -8.77 -14.98
CA PRO A 15 7.41 -8.72 -16.20
C PRO A 15 6.54 -9.98 -16.44
N GLN A 16 6.37 -10.90 -15.48
CA GLN A 16 5.83 -12.25 -15.71
C GLN A 16 4.34 -12.25 -16.09
N ARG A 17 3.52 -11.39 -15.45
CA ARG A 17 2.06 -11.32 -15.67
C ARG A 17 1.59 -9.94 -16.13
N ALA A 18 2.42 -8.92 -15.95
CA ALA A 18 2.19 -7.58 -16.44
C ALA A 18 3.49 -7.03 -17.05
N PRO A 19 3.45 -6.27 -18.15
CA PRO A 19 4.67 -5.78 -18.82
C PRO A 19 5.42 -4.76 -17.98
N ASP A 20 4.70 -3.89 -17.26
CA ASP A 20 5.25 -2.86 -16.38
C ASP A 20 4.13 -2.31 -15.46
N ILE A 21 4.48 -1.44 -14.52
CA ILE A 21 3.55 -0.62 -13.76
C ILE A 21 3.09 0.55 -14.65
N ASP A 22 1.83 0.93 -14.55
CA ASP A 22 1.28 2.05 -15.31
C ASP A 22 2.11 3.33 -15.10
N PRO A 23 2.46 4.06 -16.18
CA PRO A 23 3.24 5.30 -16.08
C PRO A 23 2.61 6.37 -15.18
N GLN A 24 1.28 6.42 -15.08
CA GLN A 24 0.58 7.36 -14.21
C GLN A 24 0.86 7.04 -12.73
N PHE A 25 0.91 5.75 -12.34
CA PHE A 25 1.31 5.36 -10.99
C PHE A 25 2.75 5.75 -10.68
N LYS A 26 3.66 5.51 -11.63
CA LYS A 26 5.06 5.93 -11.47
C LYS A 26 5.21 7.46 -11.34
N ALA A 27 4.34 8.23 -11.99
CA ALA A 27 4.33 9.69 -11.89
C ALA A 27 3.86 10.21 -10.51
N ILE A 28 2.98 9.47 -9.83
CA ILE A 28 2.51 9.79 -8.46
C ILE A 28 3.54 9.34 -7.43
N LEU A 29 4.08 8.12 -7.60
CA LEU A 29 5.01 7.50 -6.66
C LEU A 29 6.44 8.02 -6.87
N ILE A 30 6.70 9.21 -6.35
CA ILE A 30 7.99 9.91 -6.51
C ILE A 30 8.96 9.49 -5.37
N PRO A 31 10.23 9.19 -5.68
CA PRO A 31 11.26 8.90 -4.67
C PRO A 31 11.38 10.00 -3.59
N ASN A 32 11.67 9.59 -2.36
CA ASN A 32 11.90 10.46 -1.19
C ASN A 32 10.67 11.29 -0.73
N LYS A 33 9.47 10.99 -1.24
CA LYS A 33 8.22 11.57 -0.73
C LYS A 33 7.53 10.67 0.28
N LEU A 34 7.78 9.39 0.20
CA LEU A 34 7.21 8.36 1.07
C LEU A 34 8.15 8.10 2.24
N GLN A 35 7.64 8.05 3.47
CA GLN A 35 8.42 7.65 4.63
C GLN A 35 8.62 6.14 4.65
N HIS A 36 7.58 5.36 4.28
CA HIS A 36 7.62 3.91 4.34
C HIS A 36 7.06 3.28 3.07
N VAL A 37 7.62 2.14 2.66
CA VAL A 37 7.10 1.28 1.58
C VAL A 37 6.90 -0.12 2.12
N LEU A 38 5.67 -0.62 2.05
CA LEU A 38 5.26 -1.95 2.45
C LEU A 38 4.92 -2.79 1.22
N SER A 39 5.70 -3.84 0.94
CA SER A 39 5.49 -4.73 -0.21
C SER A 39 5.06 -6.12 0.25
N LEU A 40 3.99 -6.62 -0.36
CA LEU A 40 3.42 -7.93 -0.02
C LEU A 40 3.99 -9.08 -0.86
N GLY A 41 5.06 -8.84 -1.62
CA GLY A 41 5.72 -9.86 -2.43
C GLY A 41 5.17 -10.01 -3.84
N ASN A 42 5.58 -11.09 -4.50
CA ASN A 42 5.33 -11.34 -5.92
C ASN A 42 5.77 -10.16 -6.80
N ILE A 43 6.98 -9.64 -6.51
CA ILE A 43 7.52 -8.45 -7.18
C ILE A 43 7.87 -8.75 -8.65
N GLY A 44 8.49 -9.91 -8.89
CA GLY A 44 8.78 -10.43 -10.23
C GLY A 44 10.24 -10.28 -10.65
N SER A 45 10.80 -9.08 -10.70
CA SER A 45 12.18 -8.87 -11.14
C SER A 45 13.02 -8.09 -10.14
N ARG A 46 14.36 -8.18 -10.30
CA ARG A 46 15.31 -7.38 -9.52
C ARG A 46 15.13 -5.89 -9.79
N GLU A 47 14.86 -5.53 -11.03
CA GLU A 47 14.64 -4.13 -11.42
C GLU A 47 13.42 -3.55 -10.72
N SER A 48 12.30 -4.28 -10.70
CA SER A 48 11.09 -3.90 -9.97
C SER A 48 11.32 -3.76 -8.46
N TYR A 49 12.12 -4.66 -7.88
CA TYR A 49 12.51 -4.58 -6.48
C TYR A 49 13.35 -3.34 -6.18
N ASP A 50 14.35 -3.07 -7.04
CA ASP A 50 15.24 -1.91 -6.87
C ASP A 50 14.45 -0.59 -7.06
N TRP A 51 13.45 -0.56 -7.97
CA TRP A 51 12.55 0.58 -8.10
C TRP A 51 11.73 0.81 -6.82
N LEU A 52 11.07 -0.20 -6.25
CA LEU A 52 10.33 -0.06 -4.98
C LEU A 52 11.23 0.46 -3.85
N ARG A 53 12.44 -0.05 -3.76
CA ARG A 53 13.42 0.40 -2.77
C ARG A 53 13.90 1.82 -2.97
N SER A 54 13.83 2.33 -4.19
CA SER A 54 14.20 3.72 -4.48
C SER A 54 13.16 4.73 -4.03
N LEU A 55 11.92 4.30 -3.75
CA LEU A 55 10.82 5.18 -3.35
C LEU A 55 10.96 5.68 -1.91
N SER A 56 11.56 4.87 -1.02
CA SER A 56 11.81 5.22 0.38
C SER A 56 13.04 4.50 0.93
N ASN A 57 13.72 5.14 1.88
CA ASN A 57 14.80 4.52 2.63
C ASN A 57 14.30 3.43 3.59
N ASP A 58 13.02 3.47 4.00
CA ASP A 58 12.42 2.49 4.88
C ASP A 58 11.47 1.56 4.10
N PHE A 59 12.05 0.47 3.60
CA PHE A 59 11.36 -0.56 2.83
C PHE A 59 11.16 -1.83 3.65
N HIS A 60 9.92 -2.31 3.70
CA HIS A 60 9.53 -3.57 4.32
C HIS A 60 8.84 -4.47 3.31
N GLY A 61 9.35 -5.68 3.14
CA GLY A 61 8.75 -6.69 2.26
C GLY A 61 8.46 -7.99 3.01
N VAL A 62 7.44 -8.71 2.53
CA VAL A 62 7.19 -10.12 2.82
C VAL A 62 7.25 -10.94 1.54
N LYS A 63 7.50 -12.24 1.66
CA LYS A 63 7.69 -13.15 0.54
C LYS A 63 6.35 -13.57 -0.05
N GLY A 64 6.20 -13.40 -1.36
CA GLY A 64 5.13 -14.03 -2.13
C GLY A 64 5.47 -15.48 -2.51
N ASP A 65 4.46 -16.24 -2.95
CA ASP A 65 4.61 -17.65 -3.35
C ASP A 65 5.47 -17.84 -4.62
N TYR A 66 5.63 -16.80 -5.43
CA TYR A 66 6.51 -16.80 -6.61
C TYR A 66 7.89 -16.14 -6.38
N ASP A 67 8.12 -15.54 -5.21
CA ASP A 67 9.40 -14.91 -4.91
C ASP A 67 10.43 -15.97 -4.48
N THR A 68 11.64 -15.86 -5.01
CA THR A 68 12.78 -16.74 -4.68
C THR A 68 13.75 -16.15 -3.68
N GLY A 69 13.53 -14.90 -3.26
CA GLY A 69 14.40 -14.16 -2.35
C GLY A 69 14.23 -14.51 -0.88
N ASP A 70 15.08 -13.92 -0.06
CA ASP A 70 15.21 -14.17 1.39
C ASP A 70 14.34 -13.22 2.23
N MET A 71 13.11 -12.91 1.75
CA MET A 71 12.15 -12.13 2.51
C MET A 71 11.37 -13.00 3.49
N PRO A 72 10.95 -12.46 4.66
CA PRO A 72 10.18 -13.21 5.64
C PRO A 72 8.77 -13.52 5.13
N GLU A 73 8.19 -14.64 5.55
CA GLU A 73 6.81 -15.06 5.25
C GLU A 73 5.77 -14.15 5.92
N LYS A 74 6.10 -13.64 7.11
CA LYS A 74 5.30 -12.69 7.88
C LYS A 74 6.18 -11.66 8.55
N LYS A 75 5.68 -10.44 8.72
CA LYS A 75 6.42 -9.36 9.34
C LYS A 75 5.50 -8.47 10.18
N LEU A 76 6.02 -7.99 11.31
CA LEU A 76 5.41 -6.93 12.10
C LEU A 76 6.30 -5.69 12.00
N VAL A 77 5.71 -4.55 11.72
CA VAL A 77 6.38 -3.25 11.59
C VAL A 77 5.67 -2.25 12.48
N THR A 78 6.43 -1.44 13.20
CA THR A 78 5.88 -0.32 13.98
C THR A 78 6.07 0.97 13.22
N ILE A 79 4.96 1.66 12.88
CA ILE A 79 4.98 2.98 12.26
C ILE A 79 4.12 3.92 13.10
N GLY A 80 4.73 4.97 13.64
CA GLY A 80 4.07 5.82 14.62
C GLY A 80 3.54 5.02 15.81
N GLU A 81 2.25 5.12 16.09
CA GLU A 81 1.58 4.36 17.16
C GLU A 81 0.94 3.04 16.70
N PHE A 82 1.07 2.70 15.40
CA PHE A 82 0.46 1.50 14.82
C PHE A 82 1.43 0.33 14.76
N GLN A 83 0.95 -0.84 15.18
CA GLN A 83 1.54 -2.13 14.89
C GLN A 83 0.93 -2.67 13.60
N ILE A 84 1.72 -2.83 12.55
CA ILE A 84 1.27 -3.26 11.23
C ILE A 84 1.78 -4.66 10.94
N GLY A 85 0.86 -5.64 10.90
CA GLY A 85 1.15 -7.01 10.52
C GLY A 85 1.06 -7.20 9.01
N MET A 86 1.98 -7.94 8.41
CA MET A 86 2.06 -8.18 6.97
C MET A 86 2.25 -9.65 6.67
N ILE A 87 1.48 -10.16 5.70
CA ILE A 87 1.74 -11.44 5.02
C ILE A 87 1.43 -11.28 3.52
N HIS A 88 1.91 -12.20 2.69
CA HIS A 88 1.47 -12.20 1.30
C HIS A 88 0.00 -12.58 1.14
N GLY A 89 -0.47 -13.62 1.83
CA GLY A 89 -1.87 -14.07 1.81
C GLY A 89 -2.09 -15.45 1.21
N HIS A 90 -1.10 -16.05 0.51
CA HIS A 90 -1.19 -17.42 0.00
C HIS A 90 -1.24 -18.47 1.11
N GLN A 91 -0.84 -18.11 2.32
CA GLN A 91 -0.81 -18.98 3.50
C GLN A 91 -2.20 -19.28 4.07
N VAL A 92 -3.23 -18.57 3.63
CA VAL A 92 -4.61 -18.64 4.16
C VAL A 92 -5.57 -19.22 3.13
N LEU A 93 -6.43 -20.13 3.57
CA LEU A 93 -7.50 -20.71 2.76
C LEU A 93 -8.83 -20.68 3.53
N PRO A 94 -9.93 -20.22 2.92
CA PRO A 94 -10.02 -19.62 1.57
C PRO A 94 -9.20 -18.35 1.43
N LEU A 95 -8.74 -18.02 0.20
CA LEU A 95 -7.91 -16.83 -0.02
C LEU A 95 -8.69 -15.56 0.33
N GLY A 96 -8.05 -14.67 1.10
CA GLY A 96 -8.63 -13.41 1.53
C GLY A 96 -9.72 -13.54 2.61
N ASP A 97 -9.91 -14.73 3.19
CA ASP A 97 -10.87 -14.94 4.29
C ASP A 97 -10.41 -14.20 5.55
N VAL A 98 -11.16 -13.15 5.92
CA VAL A 98 -10.78 -12.26 7.02
C VAL A 98 -10.83 -12.95 8.38
N GLU A 99 -11.72 -13.90 8.59
CA GLU A 99 -11.78 -14.66 9.84
C GLU A 99 -10.49 -15.46 10.04
N SER A 100 -10.01 -16.12 8.99
CA SER A 100 -8.73 -16.84 9.00
C SER A 100 -7.54 -15.89 9.17
N LEU A 101 -7.55 -14.74 8.48
CA LEU A 101 -6.52 -13.69 8.61
C LEU A 101 -6.52 -13.11 10.04
N SER A 102 -7.68 -12.99 10.72
CA SER A 102 -7.76 -12.47 12.08
C SER A 102 -6.99 -13.32 13.08
N GLY A 103 -6.89 -14.63 12.86
CA GLY A 103 -6.07 -15.54 13.66
C GLY A 103 -4.59 -15.13 13.64
N ILE A 104 -4.06 -14.82 12.46
CA ILE A 104 -2.66 -14.38 12.28
C ILE A 104 -2.48 -12.95 12.83
N ALA A 105 -3.45 -12.08 12.60
CA ALA A 105 -3.42 -10.71 13.13
C ALA A 105 -3.39 -10.68 14.66
N ARG A 106 -4.09 -11.61 15.32
CA ARG A 106 -4.03 -11.78 16.78
C ARG A 106 -2.69 -12.35 17.24
N GLU A 107 -2.12 -13.32 16.51
CA GLU A 107 -0.79 -13.87 16.80
C GLU A 107 0.29 -12.78 16.76
N LEU A 108 0.21 -11.87 15.77
CA LEU A 108 1.14 -10.75 15.61
C LEU A 108 0.86 -9.56 16.52
N ASP A 109 -0.28 -9.56 17.22
CA ASP A 109 -0.76 -8.45 18.07
C ASP A 109 -0.72 -7.10 17.33
N CYS A 110 -1.18 -7.07 16.08
CA CYS A 110 -1.17 -5.87 15.26
C CYS A 110 -2.52 -5.13 15.31
N ASP A 111 -2.49 -3.83 14.97
CA ASP A 111 -3.66 -2.95 14.86
C ASP A 111 -4.19 -2.91 13.43
N ILE A 112 -3.26 -2.91 12.47
CA ILE A 112 -3.52 -2.98 11.02
C ILE A 112 -2.91 -4.26 10.51
N PHE A 113 -3.66 -5.04 9.73
CA PHE A 113 -3.18 -6.25 9.10
C PHE A 113 -3.30 -6.15 7.58
N ILE A 114 -2.19 -6.35 6.88
CA ILE A 114 -2.11 -6.18 5.43
C ILE A 114 -1.82 -7.53 4.78
N SER A 115 -2.66 -7.91 3.80
CA SER A 115 -2.51 -9.13 3.02
C SER A 115 -2.82 -8.89 1.54
N GLY A 116 -2.22 -9.66 0.64
CA GLY A 116 -2.38 -9.59 -0.82
C GLY A 116 -2.94 -10.90 -1.40
N ASN A 117 -2.35 -11.33 -2.54
CA ASN A 117 -2.60 -12.59 -3.26
C ASN A 117 -3.96 -12.70 -3.96
N THR A 118 -4.98 -11.97 -3.53
CA THR A 118 -6.31 -12.00 -4.19
C THR A 118 -6.38 -11.09 -5.40
N HIS A 119 -5.46 -10.14 -5.55
CA HIS A 119 -5.47 -9.05 -6.54
C HIS A 119 -6.73 -8.17 -6.45
N GLN A 120 -7.42 -8.16 -5.31
CA GLN A 120 -8.61 -7.36 -5.05
C GLN A 120 -8.32 -6.33 -3.97
N ILE A 121 -8.43 -5.05 -4.33
CA ILE A 121 -8.26 -3.98 -3.36
C ILE A 121 -9.44 -3.93 -2.40
N GLY A 122 -9.17 -3.69 -1.12
CA GLY A 122 -10.23 -3.60 -0.13
C GLY A 122 -9.75 -3.27 1.28
N VAL A 123 -10.70 -2.78 2.07
CA VAL A 123 -10.53 -2.46 3.49
C VAL A 123 -11.72 -3.00 4.26
N GLN A 124 -11.48 -3.60 5.42
CA GLN A 124 -12.54 -4.03 6.33
C GLN A 124 -12.04 -4.03 7.78
N VAL A 125 -12.94 -3.98 8.74
CA VAL A 125 -12.63 -4.06 10.19
C VAL A 125 -13.22 -5.33 10.75
N LEU A 126 -12.43 -6.05 11.53
CA LEU A 126 -12.84 -7.20 12.30
C LEU A 126 -12.05 -7.22 13.63
N ASP A 127 -12.73 -7.50 14.74
CA ASP A 127 -12.11 -7.55 16.08
C ASP A 127 -11.28 -6.29 16.41
N ASN A 128 -11.79 -5.10 16.08
CA ASN A 128 -11.12 -3.79 16.28
C ASN A 128 -9.76 -3.68 15.60
N LYS A 129 -9.54 -4.45 14.55
CA LYS A 129 -8.33 -4.42 13.71
C LYS A 129 -8.71 -4.10 12.27
N LEU A 130 -7.90 -3.27 11.64
CA LEU A 130 -8.09 -2.90 10.25
C LEU A 130 -7.39 -3.90 9.34
N PHE A 131 -8.12 -4.52 8.41
CA PHE A 131 -7.61 -5.42 7.39
C PHE A 131 -7.56 -4.69 6.05
N ILE A 132 -6.40 -4.74 5.40
CA ILE A 132 -6.13 -4.02 4.16
C ILE A 132 -5.61 -5.00 3.11
N ASN A 133 -6.10 -4.88 1.89
CA ASN A 133 -5.54 -5.53 0.72
C ASN A 133 -5.31 -4.46 -0.37
N PRO A 134 -4.08 -4.23 -0.85
CA PRO A 134 -3.78 -3.21 -1.85
C PRO A 134 -4.16 -3.62 -3.28
N GLY A 135 -4.58 -4.88 -3.50
CA GLY A 135 -4.75 -5.42 -4.83
C GLY A 135 -3.42 -5.69 -5.54
N SER A 136 -3.37 -5.48 -6.84
CA SER A 136 -2.16 -5.61 -7.67
C SER A 136 -1.77 -4.26 -8.25
N ILE A 137 -0.55 -3.79 -7.97
CA ILE A 137 -0.08 -2.48 -8.47
C ILE A 137 0.04 -2.43 -10.00
N SER A 138 0.27 -3.57 -10.64
CA SER A 138 0.38 -3.68 -12.09
C SER A 138 -0.91 -4.13 -12.79
N GLY A 139 -1.97 -4.48 -12.01
CA GLY A 139 -3.14 -5.17 -12.56
C GLY A 139 -2.80 -6.57 -13.06
N ALA A 140 -1.82 -7.24 -12.47
CA ALA A 140 -1.38 -8.56 -12.90
C ALA A 140 -2.52 -9.57 -12.88
N PHE A 141 -2.60 -10.39 -13.92
CA PHE A 141 -3.60 -11.44 -14.04
C PHE A 141 -3.64 -12.37 -12.81
N SER A 142 -4.84 -12.71 -12.38
CA SER A 142 -5.10 -13.65 -11.31
C SER A 142 -6.20 -14.64 -11.72
N ASN A 143 -6.10 -15.88 -11.25
CA ASN A 143 -7.15 -16.87 -11.45
C ASN A 143 -8.43 -16.57 -10.63
N PHE A 144 -8.36 -15.61 -9.70
CA PHE A 144 -9.45 -15.26 -8.79
C PHE A 144 -10.24 -14.03 -9.26
N VAL A 145 -9.63 -13.20 -10.10
CA VAL A 145 -10.22 -11.97 -10.64
C VAL A 145 -10.07 -12.00 -12.14
N ALA A 146 -11.18 -11.89 -12.86
CA ALA A 146 -11.18 -11.99 -14.33
C ALA A 146 -10.40 -10.84 -14.99
N ASP A 147 -10.44 -9.64 -14.38
CA ASP A 147 -9.83 -8.42 -14.92
C ASP A 147 -9.40 -7.52 -13.73
N PRO A 148 -8.23 -7.77 -13.14
CA PRO A 148 -7.78 -6.99 -11.99
C PRO A 148 -7.32 -5.61 -12.44
N SER A 149 -7.99 -4.56 -11.97
CA SER A 149 -7.55 -3.19 -12.20
C SER A 149 -6.27 -2.89 -11.42
N PRO A 150 -5.28 -2.20 -12.02
CA PRO A 150 -4.11 -1.74 -11.29
C PRO A 150 -4.50 -0.91 -10.07
N SER A 151 -3.91 -1.23 -8.91
CA SER A 151 -4.28 -0.58 -7.65
C SER A 151 -3.15 -0.58 -6.63
N PHE A 152 -3.15 0.44 -5.78
CA PHE A 152 -2.29 0.53 -4.59
C PHE A 152 -2.99 1.32 -3.49
N ILE A 153 -2.38 1.35 -2.31
CA ILE A 153 -2.90 2.11 -1.18
C ILE A 153 -1.82 3.07 -0.68
N LEU A 154 -2.23 4.31 -0.40
CA LEU A 154 -1.48 5.24 0.43
C LEU A 154 -2.16 5.36 1.79
N MET A 155 -1.39 5.26 2.88
CA MET A 155 -1.88 5.52 4.22
C MET A 155 -1.17 6.73 4.81
N VAL A 156 -1.92 7.60 5.48
CA VAL A 156 -1.41 8.67 6.31
C VAL A 156 -1.71 8.32 7.76
N LEU A 157 -0.66 8.10 8.56
CA LEU A 157 -0.78 7.70 9.96
C LEU A 157 -0.40 8.88 10.85
N THR A 158 -1.33 9.31 11.73
CA THR A 158 -1.10 10.43 12.66
C THR A 158 -1.62 10.08 14.04
N GLY A 159 -0.74 9.84 15.01
CA GLY A 159 -1.13 9.34 16.33
C GLY A 159 -1.93 8.04 16.19
N THR A 160 -3.16 8.02 16.70
CA THR A 160 -4.08 6.87 16.62
C THR A 160 -5.00 6.89 15.40
N GLU A 161 -4.84 7.82 14.49
CA GLU A 161 -5.67 7.98 13.30
C GLU A 161 -4.94 7.50 12.05
N ALA A 162 -5.65 6.78 11.19
CA ALA A 162 -5.18 6.31 9.89
C ALA A 162 -6.16 6.76 8.80
N ILE A 163 -5.65 7.48 7.81
CA ILE A 163 -6.39 7.82 6.60
C ILE A 163 -5.84 6.93 5.49
N ILE A 164 -6.73 6.20 4.82
CA ILE A 164 -6.37 5.21 3.81
C ILE A 164 -6.95 5.66 2.47
N TYR A 165 -6.09 5.92 1.49
CA TYR A 165 -6.47 6.24 0.13
C TYR A 165 -6.28 5.01 -0.75
N LEU A 166 -7.37 4.52 -1.34
CA LEU A 166 -7.39 3.42 -2.27
C LEU A 166 -7.34 3.98 -3.70
N TYR A 167 -6.22 3.80 -4.37
CA TYR A 167 -6.03 4.21 -5.76
C TYR A 167 -6.32 3.04 -6.68
N VAL A 168 -7.27 3.21 -7.59
CA VAL A 168 -7.61 2.23 -8.63
C VAL A 168 -7.54 2.92 -9.98
N LEU A 169 -6.82 2.35 -10.93
CA LEU A 169 -6.81 2.83 -12.31
C LEU A 169 -7.95 2.17 -13.07
N ASN A 170 -8.87 2.97 -13.56
CA ASN A 170 -9.94 2.48 -14.40
C ASN A 170 -9.43 2.30 -15.84
N ASP A 171 -9.32 1.06 -16.31
CA ASP A 171 -8.76 0.73 -17.63
C ASP A 171 -9.56 1.31 -18.79
N ARG A 172 -10.87 1.55 -18.61
CA ARG A 172 -11.71 2.11 -19.68
C ARG A 172 -11.56 3.61 -19.82
N THR A 173 -11.49 4.31 -18.69
CA THR A 173 -11.40 5.78 -18.67
C THR A 173 -9.97 6.28 -18.60
N GLN A 174 -9.02 5.41 -18.25
CA GLN A 174 -7.61 5.74 -18.00
C GLN A 174 -7.46 6.83 -16.94
N LYS A 175 -8.38 6.87 -15.96
CA LYS A 175 -8.38 7.81 -14.84
C LYS A 175 -8.29 7.07 -13.52
N PHE A 176 -7.72 7.72 -12.52
CA PHE A 176 -7.76 7.24 -11.15
C PHE A 176 -9.15 7.40 -10.56
N GLU A 177 -9.56 6.37 -9.85
CA GLU A 177 -10.63 6.42 -8.87
C GLU A 177 -9.96 6.33 -7.50
N VAL A 178 -10.18 7.34 -6.67
CA VAL A 178 -9.61 7.41 -5.32
C VAL A 178 -10.75 7.33 -4.32
N SER A 179 -10.68 6.35 -3.42
CA SER A 179 -11.62 6.24 -2.31
C SER A 179 -10.87 6.49 -1.02
N LYS A 180 -11.47 7.24 -0.09
CA LYS A 180 -10.89 7.59 1.20
C LYS A 180 -11.61 6.85 2.32
N VAL A 181 -10.83 6.27 3.22
CA VAL A 181 -11.30 5.59 4.42
C VAL A 181 -10.59 6.18 5.64
N GLU A 182 -11.33 6.54 6.66
CA GLU A 182 -10.82 7.01 7.95
C GLU A 182 -11.04 5.94 9.01
N TYR A 183 -9.98 5.59 9.72
CA TYR A 183 -9.98 4.61 10.79
C TYR A 183 -9.24 5.15 12.01
N ARG A 184 -9.77 4.87 13.19
CA ARG A 184 -9.09 5.12 14.46
C ARG A 184 -8.75 3.80 15.15
N LYS A 185 -7.54 3.68 15.62
CA LYS A 185 -7.00 2.50 16.30
C LYS A 185 -7.95 2.01 17.40
N GLY A 186 -8.36 0.75 17.30
CA GLY A 186 -9.24 0.09 18.26
C GLY A 186 -10.74 0.34 18.06
N GLU A 187 -11.15 1.05 17.01
CA GLU A 187 -12.57 1.18 16.67
C GLU A 187 -13.11 -0.05 15.92
N GLU A 188 -14.40 -0.34 16.13
CA GLU A 188 -15.10 -1.47 15.47
C GLU A 188 -15.50 -1.16 14.02
N ASN A 189 -15.39 0.09 13.57
CA ASN A 189 -15.81 0.54 12.27
C ASN A 189 -14.83 1.57 11.69
N TYR A 190 -14.91 1.76 10.40
CA TYR A 190 -14.27 2.85 9.66
C TYR A 190 -15.31 3.71 8.96
N LYS A 191 -14.93 4.91 8.55
CA LYS A 191 -15.78 5.80 7.76
C LYS A 191 -15.31 5.79 6.33
N ILE A 192 -16.24 5.61 5.37
CA ILE A 192 -15.99 5.87 3.95
C ILE A 192 -16.33 7.33 3.71
N VAL A 193 -15.38 8.10 3.21
CA VAL A 193 -15.57 9.48 2.82
C VAL A 193 -15.74 9.50 1.30
N ASN A 194 -16.99 9.67 0.84
CA ASN A 194 -17.30 9.79 -0.58
C ASN A 194 -17.23 11.28 -0.95
N ASP A 195 -16.12 11.73 -1.50
CA ASP A 195 -15.95 13.09 -2.00
C ASP A 195 -16.53 13.24 -3.41
N ASN A 196 -17.85 13.18 -3.53
CA ASN A 196 -18.53 13.52 -4.80
C ASN A 196 -18.56 15.03 -5.09
N GLU A 197 -17.96 15.89 -4.26
CA GLU A 197 -18.01 17.35 -4.43
C GLU A 197 -16.63 18.05 -4.52
N ASN A 198 -15.50 17.39 -4.28
CA ASN A 198 -14.18 18.06 -4.25
C ASN A 198 -13.03 17.29 -4.93
N GLU A 199 -13.29 16.50 -5.98
CA GLU A 199 -12.26 15.70 -6.69
C GLU A 199 -11.03 16.50 -7.19
N ASN A 200 -11.12 17.82 -7.28
CA ASN A 200 -10.03 18.67 -7.76
C ASN A 200 -9.18 19.30 -6.64
N GLU A 201 -9.71 19.46 -5.43
CA GLU A 201 -8.99 20.14 -4.34
C GLU A 201 -8.14 19.16 -3.52
N GLU A 202 -8.64 17.97 -3.17
CA GLU A 202 -7.86 17.01 -2.38
C GLU A 202 -6.72 16.35 -3.17
N ASN A 203 -6.92 16.05 -4.47
CA ASN A 203 -5.79 15.61 -5.30
C ASN A 203 -4.72 16.71 -5.44
N GLN A 204 -5.10 17.98 -5.33
CA GLN A 204 -4.17 19.10 -5.29
C GLN A 204 -3.52 19.24 -3.90
N GLU A 205 -4.23 18.96 -2.79
CA GLU A 205 -3.65 18.99 -1.45
C GLU A 205 -2.64 17.85 -1.24
N ILE A 206 -2.95 16.62 -1.64
CA ILE A 206 -2.00 15.51 -1.58
C ILE A 206 -0.79 15.78 -2.49
N GLN A 207 -0.99 16.33 -3.68
CA GLN A 207 0.10 16.76 -4.57
C GLN A 207 0.84 17.97 -4.01
N HIS A 208 0.16 18.88 -3.31
CA HIS A 208 0.74 20.04 -2.67
C HIS A 208 1.54 19.64 -1.40
N GLU A 209 1.02 18.77 -0.55
CA GLU A 209 1.77 18.19 0.56
C GLU A 209 2.97 17.37 0.08
N MET A 210 2.86 16.68 -1.05
CA MET A 210 4.00 16.01 -1.70
C MET A 210 4.99 16.99 -2.36
N GLN A 211 4.61 18.26 -2.59
CA GLN A 211 5.46 19.29 -3.18
C GLN A 211 6.10 20.24 -2.15
N GLU A 212 5.51 20.42 -0.96
CA GLU A 212 5.97 21.39 0.06
C GLU A 212 7.04 20.89 1.04
N VAL A 213 7.81 19.84 0.73
CA VAL A 213 9.01 19.55 1.53
C VAL A 213 10.10 20.60 1.20
N PRO A 214 10.60 21.38 2.18
CA PRO A 214 11.51 22.49 1.92
C PRO A 214 12.80 22.06 1.24
N GLN A 215 13.19 22.80 0.19
CA GLN A 215 14.47 22.65 -0.54
C GLN A 215 15.66 23.24 0.23
N GLU A 216 15.77 23.08 1.54
CA GLU A 216 16.85 23.74 2.31
C GLU A 216 18.17 22.99 2.39
N GLU A 217 18.33 21.80 1.81
CA GLU A 217 19.59 21.04 1.93
C GLU A 217 20.41 20.85 0.63
N GLN A 218 20.08 21.50 -0.49
CA GLN A 218 20.85 21.31 -1.73
C GLN A 218 21.93 22.36 -2.01
N ASN A 219 22.12 23.36 -1.15
CA ASN A 219 23.11 24.44 -1.39
C ASN A 219 24.41 24.39 -0.56
N GLN A 220 24.73 23.29 0.11
CA GLN A 220 26.00 23.20 0.88
C GLN A 220 27.08 22.28 0.29
N GLN A 221 26.92 21.73 -0.90
CA GLN A 221 27.94 20.88 -1.54
C GLN A 221 28.51 21.42 -2.85
N ALA A 222 28.32 22.69 -3.16
CA ALA A 222 28.89 23.34 -4.36
C ALA A 222 30.01 24.36 -4.08
N GLU A 223 30.52 24.46 -2.86
CA GLU A 223 31.69 25.32 -2.52
C GLU A 223 32.64 24.52 -1.63
N GLU A 224 33.34 23.52 -2.18
CA GLU A 224 34.69 23.07 -1.77
C GLU A 224 35.40 22.42 -2.97
#